data_830f337e103250ffebd57427c72a0180
#
_entry.id   830f337e103250ffebd57427c72a0180
#
_cell.length_a   1.000
_cell.length_b   1.000
_cell.length_c   1.000
_cell.angle_alpha   90.00
_cell.angle_beta   90.00
_cell.angle_gamma   90.00
#
_symmetry.space_group_name_H-M   'P 1'
#
loop_
_entity.id
_entity.type
_entity.pdbx_description
1 polymer ?
#
loop_
_entity_poly.entity_id
_entity_poly.type
_entity_poly.pdbx_seq_one_letter_code
_entity_poly.pdbx_strand_id
1 'polypeptide(L)'
;AKMGQLILQGGRWNGEQLISSEWIAEATAKHIDCRPAGWRPEQINFKAEDSDWLQGYCYQMWRCRHGAVRADGANGQYIIVMPEQNAVIAMTANISDMQGEINFVWEHLLPALQ
;
A
#
# COMPACT_ATOMS: atom_id res chain seq x y z
N ALA A 1 -7.34 9.93 5.13
CA ALA A 1 -7.14 10.36 3.74
C ALA A 1 -6.04 11.43 3.60
N LYS A 2 -6.01 12.46 4.45
CA LYS A 2 -5.04 13.57 4.32
C LYS A 2 -3.58 13.12 4.39
N MET A 3 -3.24 12.16 5.24
CA MET A 3 -1.88 11.60 5.32
C MET A 3 -1.49 10.90 4.00
N GLY A 4 -2.41 10.13 3.45
CA GLY A 4 -2.19 9.51 2.14
C GLY A 4 -2.01 10.55 1.03
N GLN A 5 -2.79 11.63 1.07
CA GLN A 5 -2.67 12.72 0.11
C GLN A 5 -1.30 13.43 0.21
N LEU A 6 -0.80 13.66 1.42
CA LEU A 6 0.53 14.22 1.63
C LEU A 6 1.62 13.34 0.98
N ILE A 7 1.52 12.02 1.16
CA ILE A 7 2.43 11.06 0.53
C ILE A 7 2.28 11.10 -0.99
N LEU A 8 1.05 11.08 -1.51
CA LEU A 8 0.76 11.15 -2.94
C LEU A 8 1.36 12.41 -3.59
N GLN A 9 1.32 13.52 -2.88
CA GLN A 9 1.85 14.81 -3.33
C GLN A 9 3.35 14.97 -3.11
N GLY A 10 4.06 13.91 -2.75
CA GLY A 10 5.50 13.95 -2.56
C GLY A 10 5.95 14.83 -1.39
N GLY A 11 5.13 14.95 -0.35
CA GLY A 11 5.43 15.72 0.85
C GLY A 11 4.99 17.19 0.79
N ARG A 12 4.30 17.62 -0.27
CA ARG A 12 3.77 18.99 -0.41
C ARG A 12 2.36 19.10 0.14
N TRP A 13 2.09 20.22 0.79
CA TRP A 13 0.76 20.54 1.30
C TRP A 13 0.52 22.04 1.22
N ASN A 14 -0.59 22.46 0.62
CA ASN A 14 -0.96 23.86 0.43
C ASN A 14 0.18 24.71 -0.16
N GLY A 15 0.91 24.15 -1.13
CA GLY A 15 2.01 24.83 -1.79
C GLY A 15 3.36 24.82 -1.05
N GLU A 16 3.39 24.25 0.17
CA GLU A 16 4.63 24.12 0.96
C GLU A 16 5.18 22.70 0.92
N GLN A 17 6.50 22.57 0.80
CA GLN A 17 7.20 21.31 0.91
C GLN A 17 7.45 21.00 2.39
N LEU A 18 6.56 20.21 3.01
CA LEU A 18 6.64 19.86 4.43
C LEU A 18 7.65 18.75 4.70
N ILE A 19 7.73 17.78 3.79
CA ILE A 19 8.64 16.64 3.85
C ILE A 19 9.31 16.58 2.48
N SER A 20 10.62 16.32 2.41
CA SER A 20 11.30 16.27 1.12
C SER A 20 10.74 15.17 0.22
N SER A 21 10.66 15.42 -1.08
CA SER A 21 10.19 14.42 -2.05
C SER A 21 11.13 13.20 -2.10
N GLU A 22 12.43 13.41 -1.87
CA GLU A 22 13.41 12.33 -1.77
C GLU A 22 13.14 11.43 -0.58
N TRP A 23 12.75 11.99 0.57
CA TRP A 23 12.38 11.21 1.75
C TRP A 23 11.11 10.41 1.49
N ILE A 24 10.08 11.01 0.88
CA ILE A 24 8.84 10.29 0.53
C ILE A 24 9.16 9.12 -0.42
N ALA A 25 9.98 9.35 -1.43
CA ALA A 25 10.38 8.30 -2.36
C ALA A 25 11.11 7.16 -1.64
N GLU A 26 12.05 7.48 -0.75
CA GLU A 26 12.76 6.49 0.04
C GLU A 26 11.83 5.76 1.01
N ALA A 27 10.97 6.48 1.72
CA ALA A 27 10.08 5.90 2.73
C ALA A 27 9.03 4.95 2.13
N THR A 28 8.67 5.13 0.87
CA THR A 28 7.67 4.31 0.17
C THR A 28 8.30 3.27 -0.77
N ALA A 29 9.62 3.25 -0.91
CA ALA A 29 10.32 2.23 -1.70
C ALA A 29 10.42 0.91 -0.92
N LYS A 30 10.50 -0.19 -1.67
CA LYS A 30 10.75 -1.50 -1.06
C LYS A 30 12.19 -1.58 -0.56
N HIS A 31 12.36 -1.86 0.73
CA HIS A 31 13.66 -2.06 1.37
C HIS A 31 13.89 -3.50 1.81
N ILE A 32 12.82 -4.22 2.13
CA ILE A 32 12.87 -5.58 2.67
C ILE A 32 11.87 -6.45 1.91
N ASP A 33 12.28 -7.67 1.57
CA ASP A 33 11.34 -8.69 1.07
C ASP A 33 10.45 -9.20 2.21
N CYS A 34 9.16 -9.34 1.92
CA CYS A 34 8.17 -9.76 2.92
C CYS A 34 8.09 -11.27 3.12
N ARG A 35 9.01 -12.04 2.56
CA ARG A 35 9.09 -13.47 2.81
C ARG A 35 9.78 -13.71 4.14
N PRO A 36 9.09 -14.31 5.13
CA PRO A 36 9.75 -14.66 6.38
C PRO A 36 10.96 -15.58 6.11
N ALA A 37 12.05 -15.33 6.82
CA ALA A 37 13.24 -16.18 6.72
C ALA A 37 12.86 -17.63 7.03
N GLY A 38 13.22 -18.57 6.14
CA GLY A 38 12.91 -19.98 6.29
C GLY A 38 11.58 -20.45 5.73
N TRP A 39 10.75 -19.55 5.19
CA TRP A 39 9.52 -19.95 4.49
C TRP A 39 9.87 -20.61 3.15
N ARG A 40 9.36 -21.81 2.96
CA ARG A 40 9.49 -22.51 1.68
C ARG A 40 8.31 -22.15 0.77
N PRO A 41 8.51 -22.11 -0.57
CA PRO A 41 7.42 -21.81 -1.50
C PRO A 41 6.19 -22.70 -1.32
N GLU A 42 6.38 -23.96 -0.97
CA GLU A 42 5.28 -24.91 -0.73
C GLU A 42 4.48 -24.64 0.55
N GLN A 43 4.98 -23.80 1.45
CA GLN A 43 4.26 -23.38 2.65
C GLN A 43 3.40 -22.13 2.42
N ILE A 44 3.49 -21.54 1.24
CA ILE A 44 2.72 -20.36 0.85
C ILE A 44 1.56 -20.85 -0.02
N ASN A 45 0.35 -20.84 0.51
CA ASN A 45 -0.86 -21.32 -0.18
C ASN A 45 -1.40 -20.32 -1.22
N PHE A 46 -0.60 -19.31 -1.62
CA PHE A 46 -1.00 -18.31 -2.59
C PHE A 46 0.22 -17.83 -3.36
N LYS A 47 0.00 -17.36 -4.58
CA LYS A 47 1.05 -16.81 -5.44
C LYS A 47 1.42 -15.39 -4.99
N ALA A 48 2.69 -15.01 -5.16
CA ALA A 48 3.14 -13.66 -4.84
C ALA A 48 2.35 -12.58 -5.63
N GLU A 49 2.01 -12.87 -6.89
CA GLU A 49 1.23 -11.97 -7.73
C GLU A 49 -0.22 -11.77 -7.26
N ASP A 50 -0.72 -12.61 -6.37
CA ASP A 50 -2.08 -12.54 -5.84
C ASP A 50 -2.12 -11.99 -4.39
N SER A 51 -0.96 -11.63 -3.82
CA SER A 51 -0.88 -11.20 -2.44
C SER A 51 -0.25 -9.82 -2.28
N ASP A 52 -0.95 -8.94 -1.58
CA ASP A 52 -0.43 -7.63 -1.19
C ASP A 52 0.47 -7.68 0.05
N TRP A 53 0.61 -8.86 0.67
CA TRP A 53 1.56 -9.09 1.78
C TRP A 53 2.95 -9.52 1.32
N LEU A 54 3.15 -9.76 0.02
CA LEU A 54 4.41 -10.24 -0.54
C LEU A 54 5.07 -9.25 -1.52
N GLN A 55 4.65 -7.99 -1.52
CA GLN A 55 5.17 -7.00 -2.47
C GLN A 55 6.38 -6.21 -1.95
N GLY A 56 6.67 -6.29 -0.67
CA GLY A 56 7.79 -5.61 -0.03
C GLY A 56 7.37 -4.69 1.11
N TYR A 57 8.32 -4.44 2.02
CA TYR A 57 8.13 -3.56 3.17
C TYR A 57 9.00 -2.31 3.03
N CYS A 58 8.42 -1.18 3.36
CA CYS A 58 9.03 0.14 3.29
C CYS A 58 9.39 0.64 4.71
N TYR A 59 9.39 1.95 4.92
CA TYR A 59 9.52 2.52 6.26
C TYR A 59 8.12 2.63 6.89
N GLN A 60 7.73 1.62 7.66
CA GLN A 60 6.42 1.53 8.34
C GLN A 60 5.22 1.45 7.40
N MET A 61 5.43 1.15 6.13
CA MET A 61 4.39 0.97 5.11
C MET A 61 4.70 -0.28 4.28
N TRP A 62 3.68 -0.79 3.60
CA TRP A 62 3.78 -1.99 2.77
C TRP A 62 3.59 -1.64 1.30
N ARG A 63 4.40 -2.24 0.43
CA ARG A 63 4.10 -2.18 -1.01
C ARG A 63 2.89 -3.05 -1.32
N CYS A 64 2.11 -2.61 -2.29
CA CYS A 64 0.98 -3.35 -2.83
C CYS A 64 1.21 -3.67 -4.30
N ARG A 65 0.37 -4.52 -4.84
CA ARG A 65 0.23 -4.69 -6.30
C ARG A 65 -0.17 -3.34 -6.92
N HIS A 66 -0.08 -3.24 -8.26
CA HIS A 66 -0.50 -2.05 -9.03
C HIS A 66 0.29 -0.77 -8.69
N GLY A 67 1.53 -0.91 -8.25
CA GLY A 67 2.38 0.26 -7.93
C GLY A 67 1.95 1.05 -6.70
N ALA A 68 1.02 0.53 -5.90
CA ALA A 68 0.50 1.19 -4.73
C ALA A 68 1.36 0.93 -3.48
N VAL A 69 1.15 1.75 -2.46
CA VAL A 69 1.72 1.59 -1.12
C VAL A 69 0.61 1.80 -0.10
N ARG A 70 0.67 1.09 1.02
CA ARG A 70 -0.35 1.23 2.05
C ARG A 70 0.22 1.41 3.44
N ALA A 71 -0.47 2.20 4.27
CA ALA A 71 -0.44 2.10 5.71
C ALA A 71 -1.50 1.08 6.12
N ASP A 72 -1.16 0.23 7.10
CA ASP A 72 -1.91 -0.99 7.39
C ASP A 72 -2.15 -1.10 8.90
N GLY A 73 -3.39 -1.30 9.26
CA GLY A 73 -3.80 -1.54 10.64
C GLY A 73 -4.61 -2.82 10.75
N ALA A 74 -4.69 -3.37 11.95
CA ALA A 74 -5.39 -4.62 12.21
C ALA A 74 -6.87 -4.54 11.79
N ASN A 75 -7.40 -5.64 11.27
CA ASN A 75 -8.81 -5.82 10.92
C ASN A 75 -9.30 -4.95 9.77
N GLY A 76 -8.41 -4.52 8.87
CA GLY A 76 -8.82 -3.80 7.66
C GLY A 76 -8.81 -2.28 7.76
N GLN A 77 -7.87 -1.72 8.51
CA GLN A 77 -7.65 -0.29 8.54
C GLN A 77 -6.58 0.06 7.51
N TYR A 78 -6.92 0.78 6.44
CA TYR A 78 -5.97 1.07 5.37
C TYR A 78 -5.97 2.53 4.95
N ILE A 79 -4.78 3.01 4.60
CA ILE A 79 -4.59 4.15 3.70
C ILE A 79 -3.80 3.62 2.51
N ILE A 80 -4.44 3.53 1.36
CA ILE A 80 -3.81 3.06 0.11
C ILE A 80 -3.51 4.27 -0.76
N VAL A 81 -2.25 4.45 -1.10
CA VAL A 81 -1.78 5.52 -1.99
C VAL A 81 -1.48 4.90 -3.35
N MET A 82 -2.13 5.40 -4.38
CA MET A 82 -2.09 4.90 -5.75
C MET A 82 -1.53 5.98 -6.68
N PRO A 83 -0.18 6.09 -6.80
CA PRO A 83 0.42 7.18 -7.58
C PRO A 83 0.06 7.17 -9.05
N GLU A 84 -0.03 5.98 -9.66
CA GLU A 84 -0.35 5.85 -11.09
C GLU A 84 -1.76 6.34 -11.42
N GLN A 85 -2.70 6.25 -10.47
CA GLN A 85 -4.08 6.70 -10.62
C GLN A 85 -4.31 8.08 -10.00
N ASN A 86 -3.28 8.67 -9.40
CA ASN A 86 -3.39 9.93 -8.65
C ASN A 86 -4.52 9.88 -7.62
N ALA A 87 -4.57 8.80 -6.84
CA ALA A 87 -5.67 8.51 -5.92
C ALA A 87 -5.18 8.06 -4.55
N VAL A 88 -6.01 8.33 -3.54
CA VAL A 88 -5.85 7.83 -2.17
C VAL A 88 -7.18 7.21 -1.73
N ILE A 89 -7.10 6.05 -1.13
CA ILE A 89 -8.26 5.36 -0.54
C ILE A 89 -7.98 5.17 0.94
N ALA A 90 -8.87 5.66 1.78
CA ALA A 90 -8.84 5.43 3.22
C ALA A 90 -10.04 4.58 3.60
N MET A 91 -9.79 3.48 4.29
CA MET A 91 -10.82 2.53 4.71
C MET A 91 -10.70 2.23 6.18
N THR A 92 -11.86 2.09 6.83
CA THR A 92 -11.97 1.56 8.18
C THR A 92 -12.91 0.36 8.14
N ALA A 93 -12.53 -0.73 8.76
CA ALA A 93 -13.31 -1.96 8.74
C ALA A 93 -13.10 -2.76 10.03
N ASN A 94 -13.92 -3.77 10.21
CA ASN A 94 -13.70 -4.82 11.20
C ASN A 94 -13.91 -6.15 10.48
N ILE A 95 -12.88 -6.56 9.75
CA ILE A 95 -12.92 -7.71 8.85
C ILE A 95 -11.71 -8.61 9.09
N SER A 96 -11.90 -9.92 9.00
CA SER A 96 -10.81 -10.89 9.08
C SER A 96 -10.15 -11.15 7.72
N ASP A 97 -10.92 -11.08 6.63
CA ASP A 97 -10.40 -11.25 5.27
C ASP A 97 -9.82 -9.94 4.74
N MET A 98 -8.66 -9.58 5.26
CA MET A 98 -7.99 -8.32 4.94
C MET A 98 -7.52 -8.27 3.48
N GLN A 99 -7.08 -9.40 2.90
CA GLN A 99 -6.73 -9.47 1.48
C GLN A 99 -7.96 -9.28 0.60
N GLY A 100 -9.10 -9.84 0.99
CA GLY A 100 -10.36 -9.65 0.27
C GLY A 100 -10.80 -8.19 0.23
N GLU A 101 -10.59 -7.45 1.30
CA GLU A 101 -10.86 -6.00 1.33
C GLU A 101 -9.99 -5.23 0.33
N ILE A 102 -8.70 -5.55 0.24
CA ILE A 102 -7.80 -4.94 -0.74
C ILE A 102 -8.16 -5.38 -2.16
N ASN A 103 -8.51 -6.65 -2.34
CA ASN A 103 -8.96 -7.15 -3.65
C ASN A 103 -10.19 -6.38 -4.16
N PHE A 104 -11.10 -6.02 -3.26
CA PHE A 104 -12.25 -5.18 -3.61
C PHE A 104 -11.80 -3.86 -4.26
N VAL A 105 -10.75 -3.25 -3.75
CA VAL A 105 -10.16 -2.03 -4.34
C VAL A 105 -9.66 -2.32 -5.77
N TRP A 106 -8.93 -3.42 -5.94
CA TRP A 106 -8.36 -3.76 -7.26
C TRP A 106 -9.43 -4.14 -8.29
N GLU A 107 -10.46 -4.83 -7.87
CA GLU A 107 -11.50 -5.35 -8.76
C GLU A 107 -12.56 -4.30 -9.11
N HIS A 108 -12.89 -3.40 -8.19
CA HIS A 108 -14.03 -2.50 -8.37
C HIS A 108 -13.64 -1.02 -8.45
N LEU A 109 -12.66 -0.57 -7.70
CA LEU A 109 -12.28 0.84 -7.66
C LEU A 109 -11.19 1.17 -8.66
N LEU A 110 -10.16 0.33 -8.77
CA LEU A 110 -9.06 0.57 -9.71
C LEU A 110 -9.54 0.74 -11.16
N PRO A 111 -10.43 -0.11 -11.71
CA PRO A 111 -10.92 0.09 -13.07
C PRO A 111 -11.67 1.41 -13.26
N ALA A 112 -12.33 1.91 -12.23
CA ALA A 112 -13.07 3.17 -12.29
C ALA A 112 -12.16 4.40 -12.26
N LEU A 113 -10.90 4.24 -11.84
CA LEU A 113 -9.90 5.31 -11.74
C LEU A 113 -9.01 5.40 -12.98
N GLN A 114 -9.13 4.47 -13.88
CA GLN A 114 -8.33 4.41 -15.11
C GLN A 114 -8.98 5.16 -16.28
#